data_5e79b9578d242fc03e5b0b360673df90
#
_entry.id   5e79b9578d242fc03e5b0b360673df90
#
_cell.length_a   1.000
_cell.length_b   1.000
_cell.length_c   1.000
_cell.angle_alpha   90.00
_cell.angle_beta   90.00
_cell.angle_gamma   90.00
#
_symmetry.space_group_name_H-M   'P 1'
#
loop_
_entity.id
_entity.type
_entity.pdbx_description
1 polymer ?
#
loop_
_entity_poly.entity_id
_entity_poly.type
_entity_poly.pdbx_seq_one_letter_code
_entity_poly.pdbx_strand_id
1 'polypeptide(L)'
;MKKSLLALLSISLLHGEDKATLLFEDDFERKESQEKTEEIGKGWGSNSKKRAKGNKQVDLKDGAMHIAIHPEADHAVSVTHEAKFKNGRIDLRFQLENKDDSLGLNFADLDYKKVHAGHLCVTRIGTSSLVISDLKTGVMDLKVRQLRQSNNLSPTLVKMLMTKTKKFDHKIEPGKWHTLSVRIYANIMSVTINDKEVGKLSSTGIGHPTKTTLRLSVKKKAIVDDVKIYSLDREAPE
;
A
#
# COMPACT_ATOMS: atom_id res chain seq x y z
N MET A 1 -31.30 45.56 34.95
CA MET A 1 -31.06 44.15 34.49
C MET A 1 -30.03 44.20 33.36
N LYS A 2 -28.76 43.90 33.68
CA LYS A 2 -27.65 43.86 32.69
C LYS A 2 -27.53 42.41 32.19
N LYS A 3 -27.77 42.18 30.90
CA LYS A 3 -27.54 40.89 30.25
C LYS A 3 -26.07 40.83 29.83
N SER A 4 -25.29 39.94 30.49
CA SER A 4 -23.93 39.59 30.05
C SER A 4 -24.01 38.62 28.88
N LEU A 5 -23.45 39.03 27.74
CA LEU A 5 -23.28 38.20 26.57
C LEU A 5 -21.95 37.47 26.71
N LEU A 6 -21.99 36.15 26.96
CA LEU A 6 -20.81 35.28 26.95
C LEU A 6 -20.47 34.92 25.50
N ALA A 7 -19.39 35.46 24.98
CA ALA A 7 -18.85 35.06 23.68
C ALA A 7 -18.07 33.76 23.84
N LEU A 8 -18.60 32.67 23.29
CA LEU A 8 -17.82 31.41 23.12
C LEU A 8 -16.78 31.64 22.02
N LEU A 9 -15.53 31.71 22.42
CA LEU A 9 -14.39 31.65 21.50
C LEU A 9 -14.18 30.20 21.07
N SER A 10 -14.64 29.83 19.87
CA SER A 10 -14.29 28.54 19.25
C SER A 10 -12.85 28.62 18.75
N ILE A 11 -11.93 27.96 19.48
CA ILE A 11 -10.57 27.73 19.02
C ILE A 11 -10.66 26.61 17.98
N SER A 12 -10.76 26.96 16.69
CA SER A 12 -10.48 26.02 15.61
C SER A 12 -8.97 25.73 15.61
N LEU A 13 -8.62 24.55 16.07
CA LEU A 13 -7.30 23.96 15.83
C LEU A 13 -7.14 23.81 14.30
N LEU A 14 -6.48 24.79 13.69
CA LEU A 14 -5.93 24.67 12.36
C LEU A 14 -4.89 23.52 12.38
N HIS A 15 -5.33 22.29 12.12
CA HIS A 15 -4.45 21.25 11.64
C HIS A 15 -4.03 21.72 10.25
N GLY A 16 -2.78 22.19 10.12
CA GLY A 16 -2.22 22.51 8.83
C GLY A 16 -2.40 21.29 7.93
N GLU A 17 -3.29 21.38 6.94
CA GLU A 17 -3.37 20.39 5.89
C GLU A 17 -2.01 20.35 5.22
N ASP A 18 -1.29 19.21 5.34
CA ASP A 18 -0.07 18.97 4.60
C ASP A 18 -0.42 19.20 3.12
N LYS A 19 0.24 20.16 2.47
CA LYS A 19 0.00 20.50 1.07
C LYS A 19 0.34 19.27 0.24
N ALA A 20 -0.67 18.48 -0.12
CA ALA A 20 -0.51 17.25 -0.87
C ALA A 20 -0.42 17.58 -2.36
N THR A 21 0.66 17.16 -3.03
CA THR A 21 0.81 17.28 -4.48
C THR A 21 0.37 15.96 -5.12
N LEU A 22 -0.65 16.02 -5.99
CA LEU A 22 -1.08 14.86 -6.77
C LEU A 22 0.02 14.50 -7.79
N LEU A 23 0.55 13.29 -7.69
CA LEU A 23 1.57 12.75 -8.61
C LEU A 23 0.95 11.93 -9.73
N PHE A 24 -0.14 11.20 -9.43
CA PHE A 24 -0.79 10.31 -10.38
C PHE A 24 -2.22 10.03 -9.94
N GLU A 25 -3.12 9.84 -10.93
CA GLU A 25 -4.47 9.32 -10.71
C GLU A 25 -4.92 8.40 -11.85
N ASP A 26 -5.74 7.42 -11.50
CA ASP A 26 -6.34 6.48 -12.45
C ASP A 26 -7.67 5.95 -11.94
N ASP A 27 -8.70 6.19 -12.75
CA ASP A 27 -10.09 5.76 -12.57
C ASP A 27 -10.44 4.49 -13.36
N PHE A 28 -9.48 3.94 -14.11
CA PHE A 28 -9.60 2.76 -14.96
C PHE A 28 -10.74 2.78 -15.98
N GLU A 29 -11.34 3.94 -16.26
CA GLU A 29 -12.45 4.15 -17.23
C GLU A 29 -12.00 4.02 -18.69
N ARG A 30 -11.23 2.99 -19.00
CA ARG A 30 -10.77 2.63 -20.34
C ARG A 30 -11.02 1.15 -20.60
N LYS A 31 -11.02 0.76 -21.86
CA LYS A 31 -11.21 -0.62 -22.30
C LYS A 31 -9.92 -1.19 -22.86
N GLU A 32 -9.68 -2.45 -22.58
CA GLU A 32 -8.65 -3.22 -23.28
C GLU A 32 -9.10 -3.54 -24.70
N SER A 33 -8.17 -3.63 -25.64
CA SER A 33 -8.51 -3.89 -27.05
C SER A 33 -8.75 -5.38 -27.34
N GLN A 34 -8.36 -6.25 -26.40
CA GLN A 34 -8.44 -7.70 -26.53
C GLN A 34 -8.44 -8.40 -25.15
N GLU A 35 -8.85 -9.68 -25.10
CA GLU A 35 -9.07 -10.43 -23.86
C GLU A 35 -7.88 -11.31 -23.43
N LYS A 36 -6.89 -11.53 -24.29
CA LYS A 36 -5.84 -12.55 -24.05
C LYS A 36 -4.65 -12.06 -23.26
N THR A 37 -4.28 -10.79 -23.41
CA THR A 37 -3.12 -10.19 -22.74
C THR A 37 -3.54 -8.95 -21.96
N GLU A 38 -2.70 -8.55 -21.00
CA GLU A 38 -2.94 -7.37 -20.18
C GLU A 38 -2.64 -6.10 -20.95
N GLU A 39 -3.57 -5.17 -21.00
CA GLU A 39 -3.41 -3.82 -21.55
C GLU A 39 -3.75 -2.78 -20.49
N ILE A 40 -3.12 -2.87 -19.32
CA ILE A 40 -3.44 -2.03 -18.16
C ILE A 40 -3.28 -0.53 -18.50
N GLY A 41 -2.25 -0.16 -19.25
CA GLY A 41 -2.02 1.23 -19.68
C GLY A 41 -1.57 2.17 -18.55
N LYS A 42 -1.52 3.47 -18.85
CA LYS A 42 -1.15 4.55 -17.90
C LYS A 42 0.08 4.25 -17.01
N GLY A 43 1.11 3.56 -17.53
CA GLY A 43 2.32 3.25 -16.77
C GLY A 43 2.23 2.08 -15.78
N TRP A 44 1.07 1.44 -15.68
CA TRP A 44 0.93 0.20 -14.90
C TRP A 44 1.65 -0.97 -15.57
N GLY A 45 2.25 -1.81 -14.77
CA GLY A 45 2.84 -3.07 -15.20
C GLY A 45 2.46 -4.22 -14.26
N SER A 46 2.66 -5.46 -14.70
CA SER A 46 2.43 -6.65 -13.88
C SER A 46 3.59 -7.63 -13.90
N ASN A 47 3.54 -8.60 -12.99
CA ASN A 47 4.50 -9.72 -12.98
C ASN A 47 4.02 -10.94 -13.78
N SER A 48 2.91 -10.87 -14.51
CA SER A 48 2.25 -12.00 -15.17
C SER A 48 3.14 -12.73 -16.16
N LYS A 49 3.89 -11.98 -16.97
CA LYS A 49 4.87 -12.56 -17.92
C LYS A 49 5.86 -13.49 -17.23
N LYS A 50 6.36 -13.11 -16.03
CA LYS A 50 7.41 -13.87 -15.31
C LYS A 50 6.84 -14.93 -14.37
N ARG A 51 5.64 -14.70 -13.83
CA ARG A 51 5.11 -15.45 -12.70
C ARG A 51 3.86 -16.26 -13.01
N ALA A 52 3.21 -16.00 -14.14
CA ALA A 52 2.03 -16.74 -14.59
C ALA A 52 2.21 -17.26 -16.03
N LYS A 53 3.46 -17.46 -16.48
CA LYS A 53 3.79 -17.93 -17.83
C LYS A 53 3.17 -17.07 -18.95
N GLY A 54 2.93 -15.77 -18.67
CA GLY A 54 2.29 -14.83 -19.58
C GLY A 54 0.75 -14.84 -19.55
N ASN A 55 0.14 -15.68 -18.74
CA ASN A 55 -1.31 -15.68 -18.58
C ASN A 55 -1.81 -14.38 -17.91
N LYS A 56 -2.95 -13.88 -18.38
CA LYS A 56 -3.58 -12.66 -17.88
C LYS A 56 -3.99 -12.82 -16.40
N GLN A 57 -3.60 -11.88 -15.56
CA GLN A 57 -3.95 -11.80 -14.14
C GLN A 57 -4.56 -10.46 -13.77
N VAL A 58 -4.49 -9.49 -14.67
CA VAL A 58 -5.05 -8.15 -14.51
C VAL A 58 -5.96 -7.87 -15.69
N ASP A 59 -7.17 -7.41 -15.40
CA ASP A 59 -8.22 -7.16 -16.38
C ASP A 59 -8.91 -5.83 -16.04
N LEU A 60 -9.10 -4.96 -17.04
CA LEU A 60 -9.87 -3.73 -16.90
C LEU A 60 -11.31 -3.99 -17.29
N LYS A 61 -12.19 -3.99 -16.32
CA LYS A 61 -13.59 -4.32 -16.49
C LYS A 61 -14.47 -3.48 -15.58
N ASP A 62 -15.62 -3.05 -16.12
CA ASP A 62 -16.64 -2.29 -15.39
C ASP A 62 -16.07 -1.03 -14.70
N GLY A 63 -15.11 -0.32 -15.36
CA GLY A 63 -14.47 0.88 -14.83
C GLY A 63 -13.51 0.61 -13.68
N ALA A 64 -13.01 -0.61 -13.49
CA ALA A 64 -12.11 -0.96 -12.41
C ALA A 64 -11.02 -1.94 -12.84
N MET A 65 -9.95 -2.04 -12.08
CA MET A 65 -8.87 -3.01 -12.27
C MET A 65 -9.16 -4.27 -11.45
N HIS A 66 -9.50 -5.37 -12.13
CA HIS A 66 -9.69 -6.68 -11.55
C HIS A 66 -8.36 -7.44 -11.52
N ILE A 67 -7.92 -7.84 -10.36
CA ILE A 67 -6.66 -8.57 -10.14
C ILE A 67 -6.99 -9.95 -9.61
N ALA A 68 -6.62 -11.00 -10.33
CA ALA A 68 -6.87 -12.38 -9.91
C ALA A 68 -5.65 -13.26 -10.23
N ILE A 69 -5.21 -14.08 -9.26
CA ILE A 69 -4.11 -15.01 -9.50
C ILE A 69 -4.52 -16.09 -10.51
N HIS A 70 -3.69 -16.30 -11.52
CA HIS A 70 -3.87 -17.41 -12.47
C HIS A 70 -3.40 -18.74 -11.84
N PRO A 71 -4.07 -19.89 -12.12
CA PRO A 71 -3.67 -21.21 -11.58
C PRO A 71 -2.21 -21.59 -11.88
N GLU A 72 -1.67 -21.16 -13.02
CA GLU A 72 -0.27 -21.39 -13.43
C GLU A 72 0.74 -20.48 -12.73
N ALA A 73 0.28 -19.54 -11.89
CA ALA A 73 1.18 -18.60 -11.24
C ALA A 73 1.94 -19.25 -10.08
N ASP A 74 3.25 -19.03 -10.05
CA ASP A 74 4.14 -19.49 -8.97
C ASP A 74 4.31 -18.42 -7.85
N HIS A 75 3.64 -17.31 -7.98
CA HIS A 75 3.76 -16.15 -7.08
C HIS A 75 2.47 -15.32 -7.05
N ALA A 76 2.24 -14.60 -5.95
CA ALA A 76 1.18 -13.61 -5.88
C ALA A 76 1.27 -12.60 -7.04
N VAL A 77 0.12 -12.12 -7.51
CA VAL A 77 0.08 -11.06 -8.51
C VAL A 77 0.71 -9.80 -7.93
N SER A 78 1.53 -9.14 -8.73
CA SER A 78 2.12 -7.84 -8.39
C SER A 78 1.85 -6.87 -9.54
N VAL A 79 0.98 -5.90 -9.30
CA VAL A 79 0.73 -4.79 -10.23
C VAL A 79 1.52 -3.59 -9.74
N THR A 80 2.28 -2.95 -10.62
CA THR A 80 3.27 -1.93 -10.24
C THR A 80 3.01 -0.62 -10.96
N HIS A 81 3.23 0.47 -10.23
CA HIS A 81 3.26 1.83 -10.78
C HIS A 81 4.39 2.64 -10.14
N GLU A 82 4.88 3.65 -10.84
CA GLU A 82 5.81 4.61 -10.26
C GLU A 82 5.15 5.39 -9.13
N ALA A 83 5.88 5.61 -8.02
CA ALA A 83 5.39 6.36 -6.86
C ALA A 83 6.58 7.02 -6.17
N LYS A 84 7.06 8.15 -6.74
CA LYS A 84 8.28 8.81 -6.29
C LYS A 84 8.01 9.84 -5.21
N PHE A 85 8.21 9.47 -3.95
CA PHE A 85 8.09 10.36 -2.78
C PHE A 85 8.94 9.85 -1.60
N LYS A 86 9.20 10.73 -0.63
CA LYS A 86 9.68 10.37 0.71
C LYS A 86 8.48 10.19 1.66
N ASN A 87 7.66 11.22 1.78
CA ASN A 87 6.38 11.20 2.46
C ASN A 87 5.27 11.20 1.41
N GLY A 88 4.25 10.37 1.58
CA GLY A 88 3.21 10.28 0.57
C GLY A 88 1.93 9.63 1.08
N ARG A 89 0.91 9.69 0.25
CA ARG A 89 -0.39 9.09 0.51
C ARG A 89 -0.90 8.41 -0.74
N ILE A 90 -1.46 7.23 -0.57
CA ILE A 90 -2.18 6.49 -1.60
C ILE A 90 -3.63 6.39 -1.17
N ASP A 91 -4.52 6.94 -1.96
CA ASP A 91 -5.96 6.80 -1.80
C ASP A 91 -6.48 5.92 -2.93
N LEU A 92 -7.43 5.04 -2.63
CA LEU A 92 -8.08 4.20 -3.64
C LEU A 92 -9.41 3.64 -3.10
N ARG A 93 -10.23 3.09 -3.99
CA ARG A 93 -11.34 2.22 -3.64
C ARG A 93 -10.93 0.77 -3.89
N PHE A 94 -11.43 -0.14 -3.08
CA PHE A 94 -11.16 -1.56 -3.26
C PHE A 94 -12.35 -2.42 -2.85
N GLN A 95 -12.40 -3.62 -3.42
CA GLN A 95 -13.35 -4.66 -3.07
C GLN A 95 -12.61 -5.99 -2.92
N LEU A 96 -12.92 -6.73 -1.85
CA LEU A 96 -12.51 -8.11 -1.63
C LEU A 96 -13.77 -8.97 -1.66
N GLU A 97 -13.84 -9.94 -2.57
CA GLU A 97 -15.07 -10.73 -2.77
C GLU A 97 -15.23 -11.84 -1.72
N ASN A 98 -14.10 -12.40 -1.25
CA ASN A 98 -14.09 -13.55 -0.37
C ASN A 98 -13.29 -13.29 0.91
N LYS A 99 -13.54 -14.08 1.96
CA LYS A 99 -12.85 -13.98 3.26
C LYS A 99 -11.32 -14.13 3.15
N ASP A 100 -10.86 -14.88 2.16
CA ASP A 100 -9.43 -15.18 1.96
C ASP A 100 -8.75 -14.20 1.00
N ASP A 101 -9.49 -13.26 0.43
CA ASP A 101 -8.94 -12.24 -0.42
C ASP A 101 -8.15 -11.21 0.39
N SER A 102 -7.17 -10.61 -0.25
CA SER A 102 -6.39 -9.55 0.38
C SER A 102 -5.73 -8.66 -0.65
N LEU A 103 -5.63 -7.38 -0.32
CA LEU A 103 -4.90 -6.37 -1.08
C LEU A 103 -3.69 -5.90 -0.26
N GLY A 104 -2.51 -5.94 -0.84
CA GLY A 104 -1.30 -5.39 -0.25
C GLY A 104 -0.83 -4.16 -1.00
N LEU A 105 -0.51 -3.08 -0.30
CA LEU A 105 0.23 -1.94 -0.84
C LEU A 105 1.66 -2.02 -0.35
N ASN A 106 2.58 -2.38 -1.25
CA ASN A 106 4.00 -2.50 -0.96
C ASN A 106 4.75 -1.33 -1.60
N PHE A 107 5.57 -0.67 -0.81
CA PHE A 107 6.39 0.44 -1.24
C PHE A 107 7.83 -0.03 -1.39
N ALA A 108 8.43 0.29 -2.53
CA ALA A 108 9.76 -0.17 -2.87
C ALA A 108 10.63 0.97 -3.40
N ASP A 109 11.95 0.79 -3.26
CA ASP A 109 12.97 1.52 -3.98
C ASP A 109 13.86 0.50 -4.69
N LEU A 110 13.76 0.45 -6.02
CA LEU A 110 14.47 -0.53 -6.85
C LEU A 110 15.98 -0.26 -6.89
N ASP A 111 16.42 0.95 -6.55
CA ASP A 111 17.84 1.32 -6.50
C ASP A 111 18.48 1.01 -5.14
N TYR A 112 17.68 0.79 -4.10
CA TYR A 112 18.18 0.41 -2.79
C TYR A 112 18.53 -1.08 -2.72
N LYS A 113 19.80 -1.41 -2.93
CA LYS A 113 20.31 -2.80 -3.05
C LYS A 113 20.55 -3.54 -1.72
N LYS A 114 20.32 -2.89 -0.56
CA LYS A 114 20.51 -3.56 0.75
C LYS A 114 19.30 -4.39 1.20
N VAL A 115 18.24 -4.39 0.42
CA VAL A 115 17.05 -5.22 0.65
C VAL A 115 16.70 -6.07 -0.57
N HIS A 116 16.01 -7.18 -0.35
CA HIS A 116 15.54 -8.03 -1.43
C HIS A 116 14.50 -7.29 -2.29
N ALA A 117 14.73 -7.23 -3.60
CA ALA A 117 13.83 -6.63 -4.60
C ALA A 117 13.34 -5.21 -4.27
N GLY A 118 14.13 -4.43 -3.53
CA GLY A 118 13.81 -3.05 -3.16
C GLY A 118 12.69 -2.89 -2.12
N HIS A 119 12.20 -3.95 -1.50
CA HIS A 119 11.08 -3.90 -0.56
C HIS A 119 11.40 -3.07 0.70
N LEU A 120 10.63 -2.01 0.95
CA LEU A 120 10.82 -1.10 2.09
C LEU A 120 9.78 -1.32 3.19
N CYS A 121 8.51 -1.21 2.85
CA CYS A 121 7.40 -1.40 3.79
C CYS A 121 6.15 -1.85 3.05
N VAL A 122 5.19 -2.41 3.79
CA VAL A 122 3.95 -2.92 3.21
C VAL A 122 2.81 -2.82 4.21
N THR A 123 1.61 -2.53 3.73
CA THR A 123 0.36 -2.87 4.42
C THR A 123 -0.38 -3.95 3.64
N ARG A 124 -1.03 -4.88 4.34
CA ARG A 124 -1.92 -5.89 3.77
C ARG A 124 -3.27 -5.82 4.44
N ILE A 125 -4.28 -5.64 3.64
CA ILE A 125 -5.68 -5.53 4.04
C ILE A 125 -6.38 -6.83 3.67
N GLY A 126 -6.91 -7.54 4.66
CA GLY A 126 -7.84 -8.64 4.49
C GLY A 126 -9.22 -8.25 5.00
N THR A 127 -10.18 -9.16 4.97
CA THR A 127 -11.55 -8.87 5.42
C THR A 127 -11.69 -8.76 6.94
N SER A 128 -10.75 -9.33 7.71
CA SER A 128 -10.80 -9.36 9.17
C SER A 128 -9.56 -8.82 9.87
N SER A 129 -8.51 -8.50 9.12
CA SER A 129 -7.28 -7.99 9.71
C SER A 129 -6.46 -7.15 8.73
N LEU A 130 -5.77 -6.18 9.30
CA LEU A 130 -4.76 -5.35 8.65
C LEU A 130 -3.39 -5.70 9.24
N VAL A 131 -2.37 -5.79 8.38
CA VAL A 131 -0.99 -5.98 8.82
C VAL A 131 -0.12 -4.88 8.23
N ILE A 132 0.65 -4.17 9.05
CA ILE A 132 1.66 -3.21 8.62
C ILE A 132 3.04 -3.76 8.96
N SER A 133 3.98 -3.71 8.00
CA SER A 133 5.34 -4.22 8.21
C SER A 133 6.40 -3.27 7.67
N ASP A 134 7.43 -3.04 8.48
CA ASP A 134 8.72 -2.52 8.03
C ASP A 134 9.54 -3.69 7.47
N LEU A 135 9.65 -3.76 6.18
CA LEU A 135 10.40 -4.81 5.48
C LEU A 135 11.88 -4.48 5.39
N LYS A 136 12.21 -3.17 5.30
CA LYS A 136 13.58 -2.68 5.08
C LYS A 136 14.52 -3.04 6.24
N THR A 137 14.09 -2.79 7.49
CA THR A 137 14.86 -3.18 8.67
C THR A 137 14.36 -4.48 9.29
N GLY A 138 13.47 -5.17 8.58
CA GLY A 138 12.86 -6.44 8.92
C GLY A 138 13.29 -7.56 7.96
N VAL A 139 12.32 -8.33 7.55
CA VAL A 139 12.52 -9.62 6.85
C VAL A 139 13.11 -9.51 5.44
N MET A 140 13.16 -8.31 4.84
CA MET A 140 13.72 -8.10 3.50
C MET A 140 15.14 -7.51 3.51
N ASP A 141 15.68 -7.12 4.67
CA ASP A 141 17.12 -6.87 4.81
C ASP A 141 17.90 -8.12 4.34
N LEU A 142 18.93 -7.93 3.51
CA LEU A 142 19.62 -9.07 2.87
C LEU A 142 20.34 -9.96 3.90
N LYS A 143 20.91 -9.39 4.98
CA LYS A 143 21.56 -10.16 6.03
C LYS A 143 20.53 -10.97 6.83
N VAL A 144 19.41 -10.31 7.21
CA VAL A 144 18.32 -10.99 7.91
C VAL A 144 17.73 -12.09 7.04
N ARG A 145 17.53 -11.85 5.74
CA ARG A 145 17.03 -12.83 4.79
C ARG A 145 17.95 -14.05 4.69
N GLN A 146 19.26 -13.84 4.59
CA GLN A 146 20.25 -14.92 4.57
C GLN A 146 20.19 -15.77 5.85
N LEU A 147 20.15 -15.15 7.02
CA LEU A 147 20.03 -15.84 8.31
C LEU A 147 18.72 -16.64 8.42
N ARG A 148 17.62 -16.11 7.90
CA ARG A 148 16.34 -16.82 7.85
C ARG A 148 16.39 -18.05 6.93
N GLN A 149 17.00 -17.92 5.76
CA GLN A 149 17.13 -19.02 4.80
C GLN A 149 18.03 -20.16 5.31
N SER A 150 19.03 -19.83 6.13
CA SER A 150 19.91 -20.80 6.79
C SER A 150 19.41 -21.29 8.15
N ASN A 151 18.17 -20.89 8.57
CA ASN A 151 17.60 -21.19 9.89
C ASN A 151 18.51 -20.77 11.06
N ASN A 152 19.29 -19.68 10.89
CA ASN A 152 20.27 -19.22 11.86
C ASN A 152 19.90 -17.85 12.49
N LEU A 153 18.63 -17.67 12.86
CA LEU A 153 18.18 -16.48 13.57
C LEU A 153 18.47 -16.61 15.07
N SER A 154 19.18 -15.63 15.64
CA SER A 154 19.32 -15.55 17.10
C SER A 154 17.99 -15.18 17.78
N PRO A 155 17.76 -15.56 19.04
CA PRO A 155 16.56 -15.16 19.80
C PRO A 155 16.39 -13.63 19.87
N THR A 156 17.47 -12.88 19.99
CA THR A 156 17.46 -11.41 19.99
C THR A 156 16.97 -10.86 18.65
N LEU A 157 17.44 -11.42 17.54
CA LEU A 157 17.01 -11.00 16.20
C LEU A 157 15.54 -11.34 15.96
N VAL A 158 15.08 -12.50 16.41
CA VAL A 158 13.65 -12.87 16.34
C VAL A 158 12.79 -11.85 17.09
N LYS A 159 13.15 -11.49 18.34
CA LYS A 159 12.44 -10.47 19.12
C LYS A 159 12.41 -9.12 18.39
N MET A 160 13.53 -8.69 17.82
CA MET A 160 13.60 -7.45 17.02
C MET A 160 12.66 -7.53 15.79
N LEU A 161 12.65 -8.63 15.06
CA LEU A 161 11.78 -8.82 13.90
C LEU A 161 10.29 -8.76 14.24
N MET A 162 9.89 -9.23 15.42
CA MET A 162 8.51 -9.13 15.90
C MET A 162 8.05 -7.66 16.05
N THR A 163 8.95 -6.74 16.37
CA THR A 163 8.62 -5.30 16.45
C THR A 163 8.43 -4.63 15.08
N LYS A 164 8.86 -5.29 14.00
CA LYS A 164 8.81 -4.76 12.63
C LYS A 164 7.46 -5.01 11.93
N THR A 165 6.58 -5.74 12.58
CA THR A 165 5.26 -6.05 12.03
C THR A 165 4.22 -5.90 13.12
N LYS A 166 3.08 -5.27 12.77
CA LYS A 166 1.93 -5.15 13.67
C LYS A 166 0.66 -5.55 12.93
N LYS A 167 -0.13 -6.39 13.59
CA LYS A 167 -1.47 -6.79 13.15
C LYS A 167 -2.51 -5.97 13.91
N PHE A 168 -3.57 -5.60 13.21
CA PHE A 168 -4.72 -4.88 13.74
C PHE A 168 -5.97 -5.64 13.32
N ASP A 169 -6.90 -5.80 14.24
CA ASP A 169 -8.19 -6.39 13.95
C ASP A 169 -9.12 -5.32 13.37
N HIS A 170 -9.77 -5.66 12.29
CA HIS A 170 -10.85 -4.87 11.70
C HIS A 170 -11.79 -5.80 10.94
N LYS A 171 -12.93 -5.28 10.55
CA LYS A 171 -13.90 -6.05 9.78
C LYS A 171 -14.45 -5.20 8.67
N ILE A 172 -14.37 -5.72 7.45
CA ILE A 172 -15.03 -5.17 6.27
C ILE A 172 -15.95 -6.23 5.68
N GLU A 173 -16.99 -5.79 4.99
CA GLU A 173 -17.98 -6.66 4.35
C GLU A 173 -17.44 -7.12 2.98
N PRO A 174 -17.29 -8.44 2.75
CA PRO A 174 -16.91 -8.94 1.43
C PRO A 174 -17.95 -8.56 0.37
N GLY A 175 -17.48 -8.33 -0.87
CA GLY A 175 -18.33 -7.94 -1.99
C GLY A 175 -18.82 -6.49 -1.95
N LYS A 176 -18.36 -5.67 -1.02
CA LYS A 176 -18.65 -4.23 -0.97
C LYS A 176 -17.41 -3.41 -1.31
N TRP A 177 -17.65 -2.25 -1.89
CA TRP A 177 -16.62 -1.24 -2.09
C TRP A 177 -16.27 -0.54 -0.77
N HIS A 178 -14.97 -0.37 -0.54
CA HIS A 178 -14.41 0.33 0.61
C HIS A 178 -13.41 1.37 0.14
N THR A 179 -13.33 2.49 0.84
CA THR A 179 -12.26 3.47 0.66
C THR A 179 -11.03 3.07 1.48
N LEU A 180 -9.85 3.29 0.93
CA LEU A 180 -8.58 3.04 1.58
C LEU A 180 -7.69 4.28 1.43
N SER A 181 -7.09 4.71 2.54
CA SER A 181 -6.01 5.69 2.53
C SER A 181 -4.81 5.13 3.28
N VAL A 182 -3.65 5.08 2.63
CA VAL A 182 -2.38 4.68 3.23
C VAL A 182 -1.45 5.88 3.22
N ARG A 183 -1.17 6.43 4.40
CA ARG A 183 -0.29 7.58 4.57
C ARG A 183 1.05 7.15 5.16
N ILE A 184 2.13 7.60 4.54
CA ILE A 184 3.51 7.47 5.04
C ILE A 184 4.03 8.87 5.31
N TYR A 185 4.40 9.14 6.56
CA TYR A 185 5.00 10.41 6.96
C TYR A 185 6.09 10.15 7.99
N ALA A 186 7.30 10.67 7.72
CA ALA A 186 8.49 10.34 8.50
C ALA A 186 8.64 8.80 8.65
N ASN A 187 8.69 8.29 9.86
CA ASN A 187 8.84 6.85 10.17
C ASN A 187 7.51 6.14 10.40
N ILE A 188 6.38 6.75 10.07
CA ILE A 188 5.05 6.26 10.41
C ILE A 188 4.30 5.90 9.12
N MET A 189 3.71 4.70 9.11
CA MET A 189 2.64 4.32 8.17
C MET A 189 1.34 4.23 8.96
N SER A 190 0.31 4.94 8.50
CA SER A 190 -1.06 4.84 9.00
C SER A 190 -2.00 4.40 7.89
N VAL A 191 -3.02 3.66 8.24
CA VAL A 191 -4.02 3.11 7.31
C VAL A 191 -5.41 3.44 7.80
N THR A 192 -6.19 4.05 6.92
CA THR A 192 -7.59 4.42 7.12
C THR A 192 -8.46 3.64 6.15
N ILE A 193 -9.54 3.05 6.62
CA ILE A 193 -10.55 2.36 5.81
C ILE A 193 -11.91 2.96 6.15
N ASN A 194 -12.67 3.40 5.14
CA ASN A 194 -13.96 4.06 5.31
C ASN A 194 -13.89 5.18 6.36
N ASP A 195 -12.91 6.08 6.18
CA ASP A 195 -12.63 7.25 7.03
C ASP A 195 -12.26 6.96 8.51
N LYS A 196 -12.04 5.68 8.85
CA LYS A 196 -11.61 5.27 10.19
C LYS A 196 -10.15 4.80 10.17
N GLU A 197 -9.28 5.38 11.02
CA GLU A 197 -7.91 4.86 11.21
C GLU A 197 -8.01 3.45 11.82
N VAL A 198 -7.54 2.45 11.07
CA VAL A 198 -7.52 1.03 11.46
C VAL A 198 -6.21 0.66 12.11
N GLY A 199 -5.11 1.24 11.65
CA GLY A 199 -3.81 0.87 12.17
C GLY A 199 -2.70 1.86 11.88
N LYS A 200 -1.68 1.83 12.76
CA LYS A 200 -0.49 2.67 12.66
C LYS A 200 0.74 1.92 13.18
N LEU A 201 1.84 2.00 12.44
CA LEU A 201 3.15 1.48 12.83
C LEU A 201 4.21 2.57 12.65
N SER A 202 5.02 2.78 13.69
CA SER A 202 6.24 3.59 13.62
C SER A 202 7.46 2.67 13.57
N SER A 203 8.28 2.79 12.53
CA SER A 203 9.53 2.04 12.39
C SER A 203 10.49 2.74 11.43
N THR A 204 11.78 2.69 11.74
CA THR A 204 12.82 3.45 11.02
C THR A 204 12.92 3.10 9.52
N GLY A 205 12.60 1.87 9.13
CA GLY A 205 12.65 1.46 7.73
C GLY A 205 11.55 2.10 6.88
N ILE A 206 10.40 2.43 7.47
CA ILE A 206 9.28 3.13 6.83
C ILE A 206 9.72 4.52 6.34
N GLY A 207 10.56 5.21 7.13
CA GLY A 207 11.10 6.53 6.82
C GLY A 207 12.20 6.56 5.76
N HIS A 208 12.34 5.52 4.93
CA HIS A 208 13.31 5.53 3.83
C HIS A 208 13.13 6.78 2.95
N PRO A 209 14.23 7.48 2.57
CA PRO A 209 14.14 8.78 1.91
C PRO A 209 13.44 8.75 0.55
N THR A 210 13.43 7.60 -0.14
CA THR A 210 12.81 7.44 -1.45
C THR A 210 11.90 6.21 -1.49
N LYS A 211 10.69 6.35 -2.02
CA LYS A 211 9.86 5.26 -2.51
C LYS A 211 9.68 5.52 -3.99
N THR A 212 10.11 4.59 -4.83
CA THR A 212 10.07 4.78 -6.29
C THR A 212 8.98 3.96 -6.95
N THR A 213 8.42 2.98 -6.22
CA THR A 213 7.45 2.04 -6.79
C THR A 213 6.38 1.67 -5.77
N LEU A 214 5.13 1.85 -6.16
CA LEU A 214 3.97 1.20 -5.55
C LEU A 214 3.77 -0.17 -6.19
N ARG A 215 3.52 -1.21 -5.37
CA ARG A 215 3.10 -2.53 -5.82
C ARG A 215 1.80 -2.92 -5.14
N LEU A 216 0.75 -3.10 -5.91
CA LEU A 216 -0.45 -3.77 -5.45
C LEU A 216 -0.19 -5.28 -5.48
N SER A 217 -0.21 -5.95 -4.34
CA SER A 217 0.05 -7.37 -4.24
C SER A 217 -1.20 -8.14 -3.85
N VAL A 218 -1.59 -9.13 -4.68
CA VAL A 218 -2.84 -9.88 -4.53
C VAL A 218 -2.53 -11.36 -4.54
N LYS A 219 -2.97 -12.08 -3.50
CA LYS A 219 -2.75 -13.54 -3.39
C LYS A 219 -3.82 -14.37 -4.06
N LYS A 220 -5.07 -13.89 -4.08
CA LYS A 220 -6.22 -14.52 -4.72
C LYS A 220 -6.91 -13.54 -5.65
N LYS A 221 -7.81 -12.72 -5.11
CA LYS A 221 -8.56 -11.70 -5.85
C LYS A 221 -8.55 -10.35 -5.12
N ALA A 222 -8.60 -9.26 -5.87
CA ALA A 222 -8.98 -7.93 -5.42
C ALA A 222 -9.45 -7.11 -6.63
N ILE A 223 -10.36 -6.19 -6.39
CA ILE A 223 -10.78 -5.19 -7.37
C ILE A 223 -10.32 -3.83 -6.82
N VAL A 224 -9.73 -3.00 -7.67
CA VAL A 224 -9.17 -1.69 -7.29
C VAL A 224 -9.65 -0.63 -8.26
N ASP A 225 -9.98 0.54 -7.73
CA ASP A 225 -10.49 1.66 -8.48
C ASP A 225 -10.07 2.99 -7.85
N ASP A 226 -10.22 4.10 -8.59
CA ASP A 226 -9.97 5.48 -8.12
C ASP A 226 -8.61 5.66 -7.43
N VAL A 227 -7.53 5.12 -8.02
CA VAL A 227 -6.20 5.22 -7.42
C VAL A 227 -5.65 6.63 -7.55
N LYS A 228 -5.22 7.22 -6.42
CA LYS A 228 -4.51 8.50 -6.36
C LYS A 228 -3.24 8.37 -5.56
N ILE A 229 -2.14 8.89 -6.11
CA ILE A 229 -0.82 8.90 -5.49
C ILE A 229 -0.45 10.34 -5.21
N TYR A 230 -0.13 10.67 -3.97
CA TYR A 230 0.27 12.01 -3.55
C TYR A 230 1.67 12.02 -2.94
N SER A 231 2.44 13.07 -3.22
CA SER A 231 3.54 13.50 -2.38
C SER A 231 3.03 14.40 -1.25
N LEU A 232 3.55 14.18 -0.06
CA LEU A 232 3.38 15.03 1.12
C LEU A 232 4.72 15.74 1.46
N ASP A 233 5.68 15.67 0.58
CA ASP A 233 6.94 16.37 0.72
C ASP A 233 6.69 17.85 0.46
N ARG A 234 7.27 18.72 1.29
CA ARG A 234 7.23 20.15 1.01
C ARG A 234 8.05 20.41 -0.25
N GLU A 235 7.50 21.17 -1.18
CA GLU A 235 8.30 21.74 -2.26
C GLU A 235 9.47 22.50 -1.62
N ALA A 236 10.69 22.27 -2.14
CA ALA A 236 11.82 23.09 -1.71
C ALA A 236 11.45 24.56 -2.03
N PRO A 237 11.72 25.52 -1.14
CA PRO A 237 11.56 26.93 -1.51
C PRO A 237 12.46 27.22 -2.70
N GLU A 238 11.90 27.85 -3.73
CA GLU A 238 12.64 28.34 -4.91
C GLU A 238 13.71 29.34 -4.50
#